data_d3d6696c240b5a68f25555aef60f887f
#
_entry.id   d3d6696c240b5a68f25555aef60f887f
#
_cell.length_a   1.000
_cell.length_b   1.000
_cell.length_c   1.000
_cell.angle_alpha   90.00
_cell.angle_beta   90.00
_cell.angle_gamma   90.00
#
_symmetry.space_group_name_H-M   'P 1'
#
loop_
_entity.id
_entity.type
_entity.pdbx_description
1 polymer ?
#
loop_
_entity_poly.entity_id
_entity_poly.type
_entity_poly.pdbx_seq_one_letter_code
_entity_poly.pdbx_strand_id
1 'polypeptide(L)'
;MAVAAPEQLNLDGSPSWGSRNVDCFEKLEQIGEGTYGQVYMARETRTGEIVALKKIRMDNEREGFPITAIREIKILKKLHHQNVIQLKEIVTSPGPEKDEQGKTAADGNKYKGSIYMVFEYMDHDLTGLSDRPGMRFEVPQIKCYMRQLLTGLHYCHVNQVLHRDIKGSNLLIDNEGNLKLADFGLARSFSSDHNGNLTNRVITLWYRPPELLLGSTKYGPAVDMWSVGCIFAELLHGKPILPGKNEPEQLTKIFELCGTPDEVNWPGVTKIPWYNNFKPARPLKRRVREVFKHFDRHALDLLERMLTLDPSQRIFAKDALDAEYLWTDPLPCEPKSLPKYESSHEFQTKKKRQQQRQQEEAAKRQKLQHPQPHARLPPIQQTGQQHPQIRPGPSQPVHNAHPPMAAGSGHHYGTPHGPSGGPSRYPQGANPGGGYNPNHGGPGGGYGTGPYPPQGRGVPPYVGGNGMPGTGGPRGGSGSGYGAGAPNYPQGGPYGPSGPGRGPNVMGGNRNQQQYGSWQ
;
A
#
# COMPACT_ATOMS: atom_id res chain seq x y z
N MET A 1 -6.33 -28.17 71.32
CA MET A 1 -6.08 -28.12 69.87
C MET A 1 -7.18 -27.28 69.25
N ALA A 2 -6.87 -26.01 68.92
CA ALA A 2 -7.82 -25.13 68.24
C ALA A 2 -7.67 -25.36 66.72
N VAL A 3 -8.74 -25.76 66.07
CA VAL A 3 -8.84 -25.92 64.64
C VAL A 3 -8.97 -24.50 64.03
N ALA A 4 -7.98 -24.07 63.26
CA ALA A 4 -8.03 -22.81 62.53
C ALA A 4 -9.14 -22.88 61.48
N ALA A 5 -10.00 -21.86 61.43
CA ALA A 5 -11.03 -21.67 60.42
C ALA A 5 -10.36 -21.45 59.04
N PRO A 6 -10.95 -21.95 57.94
CA PRO A 6 -10.39 -21.74 56.61
C PRO A 6 -10.48 -20.23 56.27
N GLU A 7 -9.35 -19.64 55.93
CA GLU A 7 -9.27 -18.30 55.35
C GLU A 7 -10.14 -18.24 54.07
N GLN A 8 -11.14 -17.38 54.08
CA GLN A 8 -11.88 -17.00 52.90
C GLN A 8 -10.94 -16.32 51.93
N LEU A 9 -10.65 -16.99 50.81
CA LEU A 9 -9.99 -16.41 49.66
C LEU A 9 -10.78 -15.16 49.21
N ASN A 10 -10.16 -14.01 49.37
CA ASN A 10 -10.72 -12.73 48.95
C ASN A 10 -10.65 -12.68 47.40
N LEU A 11 -11.75 -12.98 46.74
CA LEU A 11 -11.87 -13.03 45.26
C LEU A 11 -12.05 -11.66 44.61
N ASP A 12 -12.07 -10.58 45.39
CA ASP A 12 -12.25 -9.19 44.89
C ASP A 12 -11.05 -8.66 44.10
N GLY A 13 -9.93 -9.38 44.04
CA GLY A 13 -8.74 -9.05 43.28
C GLY A 13 -8.50 -9.94 42.02
N SER A 14 -9.43 -10.82 41.70
CA SER A 14 -9.28 -11.64 40.47
C SER A 14 -9.38 -10.76 39.22
N PRO A 15 -8.42 -10.83 38.28
CA PRO A 15 -8.57 -10.12 37.02
C PRO A 15 -9.88 -10.56 36.38
N SER A 16 -10.75 -9.59 36.07
CA SER A 16 -12.01 -9.86 35.38
C SER A 16 -11.71 -10.61 34.07
N TRP A 17 -12.17 -11.85 33.98
CA TRP A 17 -12.06 -12.67 32.79
C TRP A 17 -13.02 -12.13 31.72
N GLY A 18 -12.63 -11.03 31.03
CA GLY A 18 -13.44 -10.42 29.98
C GLY A 18 -12.70 -9.27 29.32
N SER A 19 -13.05 -8.96 28.08
CA SER A 19 -12.56 -7.76 27.43
C SER A 19 -13.17 -6.53 28.12
N ARG A 20 -12.35 -5.48 28.33
CA ARG A 20 -12.86 -4.19 28.83
C ARG A 20 -13.83 -3.58 27.82
N ASN A 21 -14.72 -2.70 28.30
CA ASN A 21 -15.60 -1.93 27.45
C ASN A 21 -14.83 -0.81 26.73
N VAL A 22 -15.13 -0.56 25.45
CA VAL A 22 -14.58 0.56 24.69
C VAL A 22 -14.91 1.92 25.29
N ASP A 23 -15.96 2.02 26.12
CA ASP A 23 -16.34 3.26 26.83
C ASP A 23 -15.29 3.72 27.85
N CYS A 24 -14.27 2.86 28.16
CA CYS A 24 -13.08 3.28 28.90
C CYS A 24 -12.17 4.20 28.08
N PHE A 25 -12.47 4.44 26.83
CA PHE A 25 -11.69 5.27 25.90
C PHE A 25 -12.56 6.36 25.30
N GLU A 26 -12.15 7.60 25.47
CA GLU A 26 -12.73 8.76 24.79
C GLU A 26 -12.14 8.85 23.37
N LYS A 27 -12.96 8.66 22.33
CA LYS A 27 -12.54 8.85 20.94
C LYS A 27 -12.35 10.34 20.66
N LEU A 28 -11.15 10.73 20.20
CA LEU A 28 -10.79 12.12 19.91
C LEU A 28 -10.98 12.45 18.42
N GLU A 29 -10.26 11.76 17.55
CA GLU A 29 -10.35 11.98 16.10
C GLU A 29 -10.07 10.69 15.31
N GLN A 30 -10.56 10.65 14.07
CA GLN A 30 -10.26 9.57 13.14
C GLN A 30 -8.91 9.84 12.45
N ILE A 31 -7.96 8.92 12.63
CA ILE A 31 -6.60 9.00 12.07
C ILE A 31 -6.36 8.03 10.91
N GLY A 32 -7.27 7.07 10.69
CA GLY A 32 -7.12 6.09 9.62
C GLY A 32 -8.45 5.48 9.19
N GLU A 33 -8.48 5.02 7.94
CA GLU A 33 -9.54 4.18 7.41
C GLU A 33 -8.94 3.24 6.36
N GLY A 34 -9.23 1.96 6.48
CA GLY A 34 -8.69 0.95 5.58
C GLY A 34 -9.66 -0.21 5.36
N THR A 35 -9.20 -1.21 4.63
CA THR A 35 -9.96 -2.43 4.31
C THR A 35 -10.48 -3.13 5.56
N TYR A 36 -9.75 -3.02 6.66
CA TYR A 36 -10.02 -3.74 7.91
C TYR A 36 -10.78 -2.93 8.96
N GLY A 37 -11.03 -1.65 8.72
CA GLY A 37 -11.82 -0.80 9.63
C GLY A 37 -11.34 0.63 9.72
N GLN A 38 -11.91 1.34 10.69
CA GLN A 38 -11.57 2.72 11.03
C GLN A 38 -10.61 2.74 12.21
N VAL A 39 -9.68 3.69 12.21
CA VAL A 39 -8.73 3.89 13.30
C VAL A 39 -8.95 5.27 13.91
N TYR A 40 -9.08 5.31 15.23
CA TYR A 40 -9.32 6.52 16.01
C TYR A 40 -8.16 6.75 16.97
N MET A 41 -7.70 7.98 17.08
CA MET A 41 -6.97 8.46 18.24
C MET A 41 -7.96 8.52 19.42
N ALA A 42 -7.58 7.98 20.57
CA ALA A 42 -8.43 7.97 21.76
C ALA A 42 -7.61 8.17 23.02
N ARG A 43 -8.29 8.60 24.07
CA ARG A 43 -7.70 8.77 25.41
C ARG A 43 -8.30 7.74 26.36
N GLU A 44 -7.47 6.96 27.03
CA GLU A 44 -7.95 6.12 28.12
C GLU A 44 -8.39 7.01 29.30
N THR A 45 -9.64 6.90 29.71
CA THR A 45 -10.25 7.80 30.69
C THR A 45 -9.62 7.73 32.08
N ARG A 46 -9.08 6.56 32.48
CA ARG A 46 -8.48 6.34 33.80
C ARG A 46 -7.04 6.83 33.89
N THR A 47 -6.23 6.53 32.87
CA THR A 47 -4.78 6.82 32.87
C THR A 47 -4.43 8.12 32.17
N GLY A 48 -5.34 8.61 31.28
CA GLY A 48 -5.06 9.72 30.39
C GLY A 48 -4.17 9.35 29.19
N GLU A 49 -3.80 8.08 29.06
CA GLU A 49 -2.92 7.61 27.98
C GLU A 49 -3.58 7.76 26.62
N ILE A 50 -2.83 8.27 25.63
CA ILE A 50 -3.28 8.33 24.24
C ILE A 50 -2.97 7.00 23.57
N VAL A 51 -3.98 6.44 22.89
CA VAL A 51 -3.94 5.15 22.20
C VAL A 51 -4.56 5.26 20.81
N ALA A 52 -4.32 4.26 19.96
CA ALA A 52 -5.02 4.10 18.69
C ALA A 52 -6.03 2.94 18.79
N LEU A 53 -7.30 3.22 18.51
CA LEU A 53 -8.40 2.24 18.48
C LEU A 53 -8.70 1.85 17.04
N LYS A 54 -8.39 0.62 16.65
CA LYS A 54 -8.75 0.05 15.34
C LYS A 54 -10.05 -0.73 15.46
N LYS A 55 -11.16 -0.18 14.93
CA LYS A 55 -12.46 -0.85 14.86
C LYS A 55 -12.41 -1.96 13.82
N ILE A 56 -12.78 -3.18 14.20
CA ILE A 56 -12.83 -4.31 13.26
C ILE A 56 -14.17 -4.27 12.51
N ARG A 57 -14.11 -4.25 11.17
CA ARG A 57 -15.31 -4.37 10.32
C ARG A 57 -15.87 -5.77 10.40
N MET A 58 -17.18 -5.85 10.65
CA MET A 58 -17.95 -7.09 10.76
C MET A 58 -18.97 -7.21 9.60
N ASP A 59 -18.69 -6.58 8.46
CA ASP A 59 -19.66 -6.36 7.37
C ASP A 59 -20.12 -7.64 6.68
N ASN A 60 -19.38 -8.74 6.80
CA ASN A 60 -19.73 -10.05 6.25
C ASN A 60 -20.22 -11.00 7.35
N GLU A 61 -21.42 -10.74 7.87
CA GLU A 61 -22.02 -11.50 8.98
C GLU A 61 -22.19 -12.99 8.72
N ARG A 62 -22.22 -13.41 7.44
CA ARG A 62 -22.38 -14.82 7.04
C ARG A 62 -21.13 -15.67 7.35
N GLU A 63 -19.96 -15.05 7.49
CA GLU A 63 -18.68 -15.73 7.71
C GLU A 63 -18.17 -15.64 9.16
N GLY A 64 -18.88 -14.91 10.03
CA GLY A 64 -18.46 -14.68 11.42
C GLY A 64 -17.32 -13.68 11.56
N PHE A 65 -16.45 -13.86 12.56
CA PHE A 65 -15.33 -12.94 12.85
C PHE A 65 -14.26 -12.98 11.74
N PRO A 66 -13.78 -11.83 11.22
CA PRO A 66 -12.84 -11.78 10.11
C PRO A 66 -11.56 -12.56 10.38
N ILE A 67 -11.23 -13.53 9.54
CA ILE A 67 -10.02 -14.36 9.66
C ILE A 67 -8.73 -13.52 9.61
N THR A 68 -8.75 -12.39 8.91
CA THR A 68 -7.64 -11.43 8.85
C THR A 68 -7.38 -10.80 10.21
N ALA A 69 -8.42 -10.39 10.93
CA ALA A 69 -8.31 -9.83 12.28
C ALA A 69 -7.82 -10.89 13.28
N ILE A 70 -8.34 -12.14 13.21
CA ILE A 70 -7.83 -13.24 14.04
C ILE A 70 -6.33 -13.44 13.82
N ARG A 71 -5.89 -13.40 12.57
CA ARG A 71 -4.48 -13.59 12.20
C ARG A 71 -3.62 -12.45 12.72
N GLU A 72 -4.04 -11.21 12.50
CA GLU A 72 -3.36 -10.01 13.00
C GLU A 72 -3.16 -10.08 14.52
N ILE A 73 -4.24 -10.38 15.26
CA ILE A 73 -4.20 -10.55 16.71
C ILE A 73 -3.23 -11.67 17.14
N LYS A 74 -3.30 -12.83 16.49
CA LYS A 74 -2.44 -13.98 16.82
C LYS A 74 -0.96 -13.69 16.56
N ILE A 75 -0.64 -12.96 15.50
CA ILE A 75 0.72 -12.57 15.15
C ILE A 75 1.23 -11.53 16.15
N LEU A 76 0.49 -10.43 16.35
CA LEU A 76 0.91 -9.33 17.22
C LEU A 76 1.02 -9.74 18.70
N LYS A 77 0.23 -10.69 19.17
CA LYS A 77 0.39 -11.27 20.52
C LYS A 77 1.70 -12.02 20.72
N LYS A 78 2.40 -12.40 19.66
CA LYS A 78 3.69 -13.12 19.71
C LYS A 78 4.88 -12.21 19.42
N LEU A 79 4.67 -11.08 18.75
CA LEU A 79 5.72 -10.17 18.36
C LEU A 79 5.85 -9.05 19.40
N HIS A 80 7.00 -8.98 20.07
CA HIS A 80 7.33 -7.95 21.05
C HIS A 80 8.69 -7.36 20.69
N HIS A 81 8.69 -6.18 20.05
CA HIS A 81 9.92 -5.53 19.59
C HIS A 81 9.72 -4.01 19.48
N GLN A 82 10.77 -3.23 19.72
CA GLN A 82 10.72 -1.77 19.68
C GLN A 82 10.27 -1.20 18.32
N ASN A 83 10.58 -1.88 17.23
CA ASN A 83 10.22 -1.46 15.87
C ASN A 83 9.03 -2.24 15.28
N VAL A 84 8.19 -2.83 16.13
CA VAL A 84 6.91 -3.46 15.77
C VAL A 84 5.83 -2.87 16.65
N ILE A 85 4.70 -2.49 16.04
CA ILE A 85 3.57 -1.90 16.76
C ILE A 85 3.05 -2.84 17.85
N GLN A 86 2.81 -2.31 19.05
CA GLN A 86 2.32 -3.08 20.17
C GLN A 86 0.79 -3.12 20.19
N LEU A 87 0.22 -4.32 20.13
CA LEU A 87 -1.17 -4.57 20.49
C LEU A 87 -1.29 -4.63 22.03
N LYS A 88 -1.91 -3.62 22.62
CA LYS A 88 -2.09 -3.52 24.08
C LYS A 88 -3.19 -4.47 24.58
N GLU A 89 -4.37 -4.37 23.99
CA GLU A 89 -5.53 -5.18 24.36
C GLU A 89 -6.61 -5.20 23.26
N ILE A 90 -7.67 -5.97 23.51
CA ILE A 90 -8.87 -6.04 22.68
C ILE A 90 -10.05 -5.65 23.57
N VAL A 91 -10.85 -4.70 23.12
CA VAL A 91 -12.03 -4.21 23.85
C VAL A 91 -13.28 -4.32 22.99
N THR A 92 -14.45 -4.35 23.63
CA THR A 92 -15.73 -4.52 22.97
C THR A 92 -16.69 -3.39 23.33
N SER A 93 -17.63 -3.06 22.45
CA SER A 93 -18.77 -2.21 22.81
C SER A 93 -19.96 -3.04 23.20
N PRO A 94 -20.77 -2.62 24.21
CA PRO A 94 -22.04 -3.26 24.51
C PRO A 94 -23.10 -2.82 23.51
N GLY A 95 -23.74 -3.80 22.83
CA GLY A 95 -24.90 -3.56 22.00
C GLY A 95 -24.65 -2.80 20.68
N PRO A 96 -25.71 -2.41 19.94
CA PRO A 96 -25.57 -1.72 18.67
C PRO A 96 -25.02 -0.32 18.87
N GLU A 97 -23.88 0.00 18.23
CA GLU A 97 -23.39 1.37 18.15
C GLU A 97 -24.36 2.25 17.37
N LYS A 98 -24.58 3.45 17.86
CA LYS A 98 -25.26 4.51 17.11
C LYS A 98 -24.23 5.15 16.20
N ASP A 99 -24.63 5.45 14.94
CA ASP A 99 -23.80 6.26 14.05
C ASP A 99 -23.67 7.71 14.58
N GLU A 100 -22.83 8.53 13.97
CA GLU A 100 -22.65 9.95 14.34
C GLU A 100 -23.96 10.77 14.27
N GLN A 101 -25.02 10.20 13.66
CA GLN A 101 -26.36 10.78 13.56
C GLN A 101 -27.35 10.16 14.57
N GLY A 102 -26.90 9.27 15.46
CA GLY A 102 -27.73 8.64 16.48
C GLY A 102 -28.65 7.53 15.95
N LYS A 103 -28.51 7.11 14.68
CA LYS A 103 -29.28 6.00 14.10
C LYS A 103 -28.60 4.67 14.42
N THR A 104 -29.35 3.74 14.98
CA THR A 104 -28.92 2.35 15.06
C THR A 104 -28.87 1.75 13.65
N ALA A 105 -27.81 0.98 13.34
CA ALA A 105 -27.71 0.28 12.07
C ALA A 105 -29.01 -0.49 11.78
N ALA A 106 -29.52 -0.37 10.57
CA ALA A 106 -30.83 -0.90 10.16
C ALA A 106 -30.93 -2.44 10.17
N ASP A 107 -29.82 -3.13 10.42
CA ASP A 107 -29.77 -4.58 10.55
C ASP A 107 -30.22 -5.04 11.94
N GLY A 108 -31.31 -5.77 11.97
CA GLY A 108 -32.12 -6.17 13.14
C GLY A 108 -31.42 -6.93 14.27
N ASN A 109 -30.10 -6.89 14.42
CA ASN A 109 -29.41 -7.55 15.51
C ASN A 109 -29.04 -6.55 16.63
N LYS A 110 -30.01 -6.31 17.53
CA LYS A 110 -29.89 -5.42 18.68
C LYS A 110 -28.80 -5.81 19.70
N TYR A 111 -28.11 -6.93 19.49
CA TYR A 111 -27.14 -7.49 20.45
C TYR A 111 -25.69 -7.44 19.93
N LYS A 112 -25.42 -6.88 18.74
CA LYS A 112 -24.11 -6.91 18.13
C LYS A 112 -23.28 -5.71 18.53
N GLY A 113 -22.31 -5.90 19.42
CA GLY A 113 -21.28 -4.93 19.75
C GLY A 113 -20.15 -4.93 18.73
N SER A 114 -19.40 -3.83 18.66
CA SER A 114 -18.19 -3.73 17.88
C SER A 114 -16.96 -4.18 18.67
N ILE A 115 -15.94 -4.68 17.97
CA ILE A 115 -14.68 -5.11 18.55
C ILE A 115 -13.60 -4.16 18.10
N TYR A 116 -12.72 -3.76 19.03
CA TYR A 116 -11.63 -2.86 18.79
C TYR A 116 -10.31 -3.47 19.24
N MET A 117 -9.27 -3.29 18.46
CA MET A 117 -7.89 -3.51 18.86
C MET A 117 -7.30 -2.20 19.36
N VAL A 118 -6.72 -2.22 20.55
CA VAL A 118 -6.07 -1.06 21.20
C VAL A 118 -4.57 -1.17 20.96
N PHE A 119 -4.02 -0.17 20.31
CA PHE A 119 -2.59 -0.06 20.02
C PHE A 119 -1.97 1.13 20.75
N GLU A 120 -0.65 1.11 20.91
CA GLU A 120 0.08 2.33 21.21
C GLU A 120 -0.18 3.39 20.11
N TYR A 121 -0.19 4.66 20.51
CA TYR A 121 -0.39 5.76 19.56
C TYR A 121 0.96 6.17 18.95
N MET A 122 0.94 6.46 17.66
CA MET A 122 2.06 6.99 16.90
C MET A 122 1.62 8.26 16.19
N ASP A 123 2.45 9.32 16.25
CA ASP A 123 2.08 10.65 15.78
C ASP A 123 1.96 10.75 14.25
N HIS A 124 2.71 9.93 13.52
CA HIS A 124 2.83 10.00 12.06
C HIS A 124 2.79 8.62 11.42
N ASP A 125 2.39 8.55 10.16
CA ASP A 125 2.90 7.55 9.24
C ASP A 125 3.89 8.19 8.26
N LEU A 126 4.81 7.39 7.70
CA LEU A 126 5.88 7.90 6.85
C LEU A 126 5.35 8.61 5.59
N THR A 127 4.22 8.16 5.01
CA THR A 127 3.58 8.83 3.87
C THR A 127 3.03 10.19 4.28
N GLY A 128 2.27 10.25 5.38
CA GLY A 128 1.72 11.49 5.91
C GLY A 128 2.81 12.50 6.27
N LEU A 129 3.91 12.02 6.83
CA LEU A 129 5.07 12.84 7.15
C LEU A 129 5.78 13.35 5.88
N SER A 130 6.02 12.47 4.89
CA SER A 130 6.66 12.82 3.60
C SER A 130 5.82 13.79 2.77
N ASP A 131 4.50 13.73 2.89
CA ASP A 131 3.53 14.54 2.14
C ASP A 131 3.42 15.99 2.66
N ARG A 132 4.10 16.33 3.77
CA ARG A 132 4.12 17.70 4.31
C ARG A 132 4.80 18.64 3.30
N PRO A 133 4.25 19.86 3.07
CA PRO A 133 4.85 20.82 2.16
C PRO A 133 6.31 21.14 2.53
N GLY A 134 7.22 20.99 1.58
CA GLY A 134 8.65 21.27 1.79
C GLY A 134 9.42 20.18 2.55
N MET A 135 8.78 19.07 2.92
CA MET A 135 9.46 17.97 3.63
C MET A 135 10.49 17.32 2.71
N ARG A 136 11.71 17.23 3.23
CA ARG A 136 12.81 16.42 2.69
C ARG A 136 13.57 15.84 3.88
N PHE A 137 13.87 14.56 3.80
CA PHE A 137 14.66 13.91 4.83
C PHE A 137 16.15 14.05 4.51
N GLU A 138 16.91 14.40 5.51
CA GLU A 138 18.39 14.39 5.49
C GLU A 138 18.91 12.94 5.49
N VAL A 139 20.12 12.72 4.95
CA VAL A 139 20.72 11.39 4.89
C VAL A 139 20.80 10.70 6.27
N PRO A 140 21.21 11.36 7.37
CA PRO A 140 21.21 10.76 8.71
C PRO A 140 19.82 10.30 9.16
N GLN A 141 18.77 11.06 8.82
CA GLN A 141 17.38 10.72 9.14
C GLN A 141 16.91 9.48 8.35
N ILE A 142 17.21 9.43 7.04
CA ILE A 142 16.91 8.28 6.20
C ILE A 142 17.60 7.03 6.74
N LYS A 143 18.87 7.12 7.10
CA LYS A 143 19.63 6.02 7.69
C LYS A 143 19.04 5.57 9.04
N CYS A 144 18.60 6.52 9.87
CA CYS A 144 17.93 6.23 11.14
C CYS A 144 16.63 5.45 10.93
N TYR A 145 15.76 5.89 10.00
CA TYR A 145 14.53 5.17 9.69
C TYR A 145 14.79 3.81 9.05
N MET A 146 15.74 3.72 8.12
CA MET A 146 16.09 2.45 7.46
C MET A 146 16.66 1.43 8.43
N ARG A 147 17.53 1.84 9.37
CA ARG A 147 18.05 0.97 10.41
C ARG A 147 16.93 0.40 11.27
N GLN A 148 16.00 1.22 11.71
CA GLN A 148 14.86 0.82 12.52
C GLN A 148 13.91 -0.12 11.74
N LEU A 149 13.57 0.22 10.50
CA LEU A 149 12.75 -0.61 9.61
C LEU A 149 13.35 -2.00 9.41
N LEU A 150 14.64 -2.05 9.05
CA LEU A 150 15.36 -3.31 8.83
C LEU A 150 15.48 -4.14 10.11
N THR A 151 15.68 -3.50 11.27
CA THR A 151 15.73 -4.17 12.58
C THR A 151 14.38 -4.81 12.94
N GLY A 152 13.27 -4.07 12.78
CA GLY A 152 11.93 -4.60 13.00
C GLY A 152 11.57 -5.72 12.03
N LEU A 153 11.94 -5.57 10.75
CA LEU A 153 11.67 -6.57 9.73
C LEU A 153 12.51 -7.84 9.94
N HIS A 154 13.79 -7.70 10.29
CA HIS A 154 14.64 -8.84 10.66
C HIS A 154 14.02 -9.63 11.81
N TYR A 155 13.56 -8.95 12.86
CA TYR A 155 12.87 -9.59 13.98
C TYR A 155 11.62 -10.36 13.52
N CYS A 156 10.79 -9.79 12.64
CA CYS A 156 9.64 -10.49 12.07
C CYS A 156 10.06 -11.75 11.31
N HIS A 157 11.07 -11.64 10.44
CA HIS A 157 11.55 -12.76 9.62
C HIS A 157 12.17 -13.90 10.44
N VAL A 158 12.94 -13.58 11.50
CA VAL A 158 13.47 -14.59 12.45
C VAL A 158 12.33 -15.32 13.17
N ASN A 159 11.23 -14.61 13.48
CA ASN A 159 10.04 -15.20 14.06
C ASN A 159 9.08 -15.81 13.01
N GLN A 160 9.60 -16.05 11.80
CA GLN A 160 8.87 -16.68 10.69
C GLN A 160 7.58 -15.95 10.30
N VAL A 161 7.57 -14.62 10.35
CA VAL A 161 6.46 -13.78 9.93
C VAL A 161 6.84 -12.95 8.71
N LEU A 162 6.09 -13.09 7.61
CA LEU A 162 6.11 -12.19 6.46
C LEU A 162 5.09 -11.08 6.71
N HIS A 163 5.49 -9.84 6.50
CA HIS A 163 4.59 -8.69 6.66
C HIS A 163 3.61 -8.56 5.48
N ARG A 164 4.12 -8.58 4.27
CA ARG A 164 3.38 -8.57 2.99
C ARG A 164 2.54 -7.34 2.69
N ASP A 165 2.76 -6.21 3.39
CA ASP A 165 2.21 -4.90 3.03
C ASP A 165 3.09 -3.75 3.54
N ILE A 166 4.40 -3.84 3.30
CA ILE A 166 5.33 -2.75 3.61
C ILE A 166 5.11 -1.62 2.61
N LYS A 167 4.71 -0.47 3.15
CA LYS A 167 4.51 0.81 2.45
C LYS A 167 4.59 1.95 3.46
N GLY A 168 4.74 3.19 3.01
CA GLY A 168 4.94 4.33 3.90
C GLY A 168 3.83 4.52 4.93
N SER A 169 2.56 4.29 4.59
CA SER A 169 1.45 4.43 5.54
C SER A 169 1.36 3.31 6.60
N ASN A 170 2.12 2.23 6.45
CA ASN A 170 2.24 1.15 7.43
C ASN A 170 3.54 1.25 8.26
N LEU A 171 4.32 2.31 8.07
CA LEU A 171 5.51 2.65 8.85
C LEU A 171 5.16 3.83 9.75
N LEU A 172 4.88 3.55 11.01
CA LEU A 172 4.45 4.55 11.98
C LEU A 172 5.66 5.13 12.70
N ILE A 173 5.60 6.43 12.99
CA ILE A 173 6.69 7.19 13.61
C ILE A 173 6.11 8.03 14.75
N ASP A 174 6.73 7.96 15.92
CA ASP A 174 6.40 8.85 17.04
C ASP A 174 7.28 10.10 17.06
N ASN A 175 6.92 11.07 17.90
CA ASN A 175 7.68 12.30 18.06
C ASN A 175 8.98 12.13 18.87
N GLU A 176 9.29 10.95 19.33
CA GLU A 176 10.59 10.52 19.86
C GLU A 176 11.50 9.92 18.77
N GLY A 177 11.01 9.85 17.51
CA GLY A 177 11.74 9.36 16.36
C GLY A 177 11.78 7.84 16.21
N ASN A 178 10.96 7.10 16.98
CA ASN A 178 10.87 5.66 16.85
C ASN A 178 9.99 5.30 15.67
N LEU A 179 10.50 4.40 14.81
CA LEU A 179 9.75 3.83 13.70
C LEU A 179 9.27 2.43 14.06
N LYS A 180 8.00 2.14 13.76
CA LYS A 180 7.37 0.84 13.99
C LYS A 180 6.65 0.33 12.76
N LEU A 181 6.83 -0.97 12.47
CA LEU A 181 6.04 -1.71 11.50
C LEU A 181 4.62 -1.90 12.03
N ALA A 182 3.61 -1.59 11.22
CA ALA A 182 2.20 -1.67 11.60
C ALA A 182 1.35 -2.30 10.48
N ASP A 183 0.09 -2.61 10.80
CA ASP A 183 -0.91 -3.26 9.95
C ASP A 183 -0.50 -4.66 9.46
N PHE A 184 -0.52 -5.61 10.39
CA PHE A 184 -0.25 -7.03 10.14
C PHE A 184 -1.46 -7.81 9.58
N GLY A 185 -2.48 -7.11 9.07
CA GLY A 185 -3.69 -7.72 8.51
C GLY A 185 -3.42 -8.65 7.32
N LEU A 186 -2.38 -8.37 6.53
CA LEU A 186 -1.91 -9.25 5.45
C LEU A 186 -0.76 -10.18 5.88
N ALA A 187 -0.25 -10.07 7.09
CA ALA A 187 0.88 -10.86 7.55
C ALA A 187 0.57 -12.37 7.59
N ARG A 188 1.60 -13.19 7.42
CA ARG A 188 1.48 -14.65 7.41
C ARG A 188 2.69 -15.30 8.06
N SER A 189 2.45 -16.30 8.90
CA SER A 189 3.52 -17.18 9.32
C SER A 189 3.97 -18.04 8.13
N PHE A 190 5.26 -18.23 8.00
CA PHE A 190 5.85 -19.15 7.04
C PHE A 190 6.76 -20.12 7.78
N SER A 191 6.84 -21.37 7.32
CA SER A 191 7.81 -22.34 7.80
C SER A 191 8.35 -23.08 6.60
N SER A 192 9.57 -23.58 6.71
CA SER A 192 10.20 -24.44 5.71
C SER A 192 9.39 -25.71 5.45
N ASP A 193 8.61 -26.15 6.45
CA ASP A 193 7.87 -27.41 6.43
C ASP A 193 6.48 -27.29 5.78
N HIS A 194 5.97 -26.07 5.57
CA HIS A 194 4.68 -25.86 4.92
C HIS A 194 4.85 -25.61 3.42
N ASN A 195 4.71 -26.68 2.64
CA ASN A 195 4.65 -26.67 1.16
C ASN A 195 3.39 -25.97 0.62
N GLY A 196 2.73 -25.12 1.44
CA GLY A 196 1.50 -24.46 1.10
C GLY A 196 1.70 -23.30 0.13
N ASN A 197 0.92 -23.30 -0.95
CA ASN A 197 0.83 -22.13 -1.83
C ASN A 197 0.26 -20.94 -1.07
N LEU A 198 0.91 -19.80 -1.18
CA LEU A 198 0.45 -18.51 -0.67
C LEU A 198 -0.25 -17.73 -1.78
N THR A 199 -1.18 -16.85 -1.43
CA THR A 199 -1.77 -15.95 -2.42
C THR A 199 -0.72 -14.95 -2.92
N ASN A 200 -0.64 -14.74 -4.24
CA ASN A 200 0.20 -13.72 -4.85
C ASN A 200 -0.47 -12.33 -4.93
N ARG A 201 -1.75 -12.23 -4.57
CA ARG A 201 -2.51 -10.96 -4.55
C ARG A 201 -2.36 -10.25 -3.20
N VAL A 202 -1.14 -9.98 -2.81
CA VAL A 202 -0.75 -9.24 -1.61
C VAL A 202 0.24 -8.15 -2.01
N ILE A 203 0.57 -7.27 -1.07
CA ILE A 203 1.43 -6.11 -1.24
C ILE A 203 0.78 -5.05 -2.14
N THR A 204 0.75 -3.81 -1.69
CA THR A 204 0.28 -2.67 -2.46
C THR A 204 1.08 -2.55 -3.76
N LEU A 205 0.40 -2.30 -4.89
CA LEU A 205 0.92 -2.47 -6.24
C LEU A 205 2.32 -1.86 -6.48
N TRP A 206 2.55 -0.63 -6.03
CA TRP A 206 3.83 0.08 -6.25
C TRP A 206 5.03 -0.55 -5.53
N TYR A 207 4.77 -1.36 -4.50
CA TYR A 207 5.76 -2.04 -3.66
C TYR A 207 5.78 -3.55 -3.88
N ARG A 208 4.96 -4.07 -4.83
CA ARG A 208 4.84 -5.51 -5.11
C ARG A 208 5.99 -6.00 -5.97
N PRO A 209 6.69 -7.07 -5.54
CA PRO A 209 7.84 -7.60 -6.25
C PRO A 209 7.46 -8.34 -7.53
N PRO A 210 8.41 -8.49 -8.48
CA PRO A 210 8.16 -9.10 -9.77
C PRO A 210 7.68 -10.55 -9.70
N GLU A 211 8.17 -11.35 -8.76
CA GLU A 211 7.75 -12.76 -8.60
C GLU A 211 6.26 -12.90 -8.32
N LEU A 212 5.66 -11.99 -7.52
CA LEU A 212 4.23 -12.00 -7.24
C LEU A 212 3.42 -11.55 -8.46
N LEU A 213 3.90 -10.53 -9.16
CA LEU A 213 3.28 -10.04 -10.40
C LEU A 213 3.34 -11.07 -11.53
N LEU A 214 4.36 -11.94 -11.53
CA LEU A 214 4.51 -13.05 -12.46
C LEU A 214 3.75 -14.31 -12.02
N GLY A 215 3.05 -14.26 -10.88
CA GLY A 215 2.14 -15.34 -10.47
C GLY A 215 2.74 -16.38 -9.53
N SER A 216 3.92 -16.12 -8.94
CA SER A 216 4.49 -17.05 -7.97
C SER A 216 3.61 -17.15 -6.73
N THR A 217 3.35 -18.39 -6.29
CA THR A 217 2.64 -18.70 -5.05
C THR A 217 3.55 -19.25 -3.96
N LYS A 218 4.82 -19.52 -4.29
CA LYS A 218 5.88 -19.94 -3.37
C LYS A 218 6.86 -18.80 -3.23
N TYR A 219 6.87 -18.15 -2.08
CA TYR A 219 7.72 -17.00 -1.81
C TYR A 219 8.01 -16.88 -0.31
N GLY A 220 9.00 -16.10 0.04
CA GLY A 220 9.48 -15.91 1.41
C GLY A 220 9.85 -14.45 1.72
N PRO A 221 10.78 -14.23 2.66
CA PRO A 221 11.22 -12.90 3.14
C PRO A 221 11.63 -11.91 2.08
N ALA A 222 12.10 -12.38 0.93
CA ALA A 222 12.52 -11.55 -0.19
C ALA A 222 11.42 -10.60 -0.72
N VAL A 223 10.12 -10.96 -0.55
CA VAL A 223 9.02 -10.09 -1.00
C VAL A 223 8.95 -8.79 -0.20
N ASP A 224 9.20 -8.88 1.11
CA ASP A 224 9.24 -7.70 1.99
C ASP A 224 10.48 -6.85 1.70
N MET A 225 11.63 -7.47 1.41
CA MET A 225 12.87 -6.76 1.08
C MET A 225 12.76 -5.94 -0.21
N TRP A 226 12.01 -6.41 -1.21
CA TRP A 226 11.69 -5.60 -2.39
C TRP A 226 10.93 -4.33 -2.01
N SER A 227 9.89 -4.47 -1.18
CA SER A 227 9.08 -3.34 -0.70
C SER A 227 9.94 -2.34 0.07
N VAL A 228 10.85 -2.83 0.93
CA VAL A 228 11.83 -1.98 1.65
C VAL A 228 12.75 -1.24 0.67
N GLY A 229 13.21 -1.90 -0.40
CA GLY A 229 14.00 -1.26 -1.46
C GLY A 229 13.25 -0.13 -2.16
N CYS A 230 11.95 -0.31 -2.42
CA CYS A 230 11.10 0.75 -2.97
C CYS A 230 10.97 1.94 -2.01
N ILE A 231 10.74 1.68 -0.71
CA ILE A 231 10.67 2.73 0.33
C ILE A 231 12.01 3.45 0.46
N PHE A 232 13.12 2.72 0.46
CA PHE A 232 14.45 3.30 0.54
C PHE A 232 14.73 4.28 -0.61
N ALA A 233 14.44 3.85 -1.83
CA ALA A 233 14.59 4.71 -3.00
C ALA A 233 13.62 5.91 -2.97
N GLU A 234 12.40 5.72 -2.46
CA GLU A 234 11.40 6.78 -2.30
C GLU A 234 11.87 7.86 -1.32
N LEU A 235 12.46 7.47 -0.18
CA LEU A 235 13.02 8.40 0.80
C LEU A 235 14.19 9.22 0.20
N LEU A 236 15.07 8.59 -0.57
CA LEU A 236 16.19 9.26 -1.23
C LEU A 236 15.77 10.14 -2.42
N HIS A 237 14.73 9.73 -3.16
CA HIS A 237 14.27 10.39 -4.38
C HIS A 237 13.17 11.43 -4.12
N GLY A 238 12.44 11.30 -3.02
CA GLY A 238 11.32 12.17 -2.63
C GLY A 238 9.99 11.83 -3.31
N LYS A 239 9.90 10.70 -4.05
CA LYS A 239 8.65 10.21 -4.65
C LYS A 239 8.73 8.71 -4.96
N PRO A 240 7.58 8.01 -5.07
CA PRO A 240 7.54 6.61 -5.45
C PRO A 240 8.27 6.35 -6.77
N ILE A 241 9.10 5.31 -6.82
CA ILE A 241 9.95 5.00 -7.98
C ILE A 241 9.26 4.14 -9.03
N LEU A 242 8.25 3.35 -8.63
CA LEU A 242 7.54 2.39 -9.49
C LEU A 242 6.01 2.60 -9.41
N PRO A 243 5.46 3.77 -9.80
CA PRO A 243 4.03 4.06 -9.67
C PRO A 243 3.23 3.50 -10.87
N GLY A 244 3.05 2.19 -10.96
CA GLY A 244 2.21 1.55 -11.98
C GLY A 244 0.72 1.72 -11.67
N LYS A 245 -0.11 1.86 -12.72
CA LYS A 245 -1.56 2.00 -12.60
C LYS A 245 -2.26 0.63 -12.49
N ASN A 246 -1.63 -0.41 -13.03
CA ASN A 246 -2.10 -1.79 -13.03
C ASN A 246 -0.91 -2.75 -13.02
N GLU A 247 -1.15 -4.05 -12.89
CA GLU A 247 -0.09 -5.07 -12.81
C GLU A 247 0.81 -5.13 -14.07
N PRO A 248 0.29 -5.07 -15.33
CA PRO A 248 1.13 -4.99 -16.52
C PRO A 248 2.04 -3.75 -16.55
N GLU A 249 1.51 -2.57 -16.24
CA GLU A 249 2.32 -1.34 -16.19
C GLU A 249 3.36 -1.41 -15.07
N GLN A 250 3.01 -2.01 -13.93
CA GLN A 250 3.94 -2.21 -12.82
C GLN A 250 5.13 -3.08 -13.25
N LEU A 251 4.89 -4.19 -13.92
CA LEU A 251 5.94 -5.05 -14.47
C LEU A 251 6.79 -4.31 -15.51
N THR A 252 6.16 -3.53 -16.40
CA THR A 252 6.87 -2.71 -17.39
C THR A 252 7.85 -1.76 -16.70
N LYS A 253 7.40 -1.02 -15.67
CA LYS A 253 8.26 -0.11 -14.89
C LYS A 253 9.39 -0.85 -14.17
N ILE A 254 9.12 -2.04 -13.63
CA ILE A 254 10.14 -2.87 -13.00
C ILE A 254 11.19 -3.28 -14.04
N PHE A 255 10.78 -3.75 -15.22
CA PHE A 255 11.71 -4.20 -16.26
C PHE A 255 12.49 -3.04 -16.89
N GLU A 256 11.89 -1.86 -17.03
CA GLU A 256 12.57 -0.63 -17.48
C GLU A 256 13.69 -0.20 -16.50
N LEU A 257 13.47 -0.38 -15.19
CA LEU A 257 14.44 -0.01 -14.15
C LEU A 257 15.44 -1.14 -13.87
N CYS A 258 14.95 -2.34 -13.63
CA CYS A 258 15.77 -3.46 -13.13
C CYS A 258 16.27 -4.39 -14.24
N GLY A 259 15.85 -4.18 -15.50
CA GLY A 259 16.14 -5.05 -16.62
C GLY A 259 15.13 -6.18 -16.77
N THR A 260 15.13 -6.83 -17.93
CA THR A 260 14.28 -7.99 -18.18
C THR A 260 14.85 -9.23 -17.49
N PRO A 261 14.05 -9.99 -16.72
CA PRO A 261 14.51 -11.25 -16.17
C PRO A 261 14.72 -12.31 -17.27
N ASP A 262 15.78 -13.10 -17.12
CA ASP A 262 16.13 -14.23 -17.97
C ASP A 262 16.79 -15.33 -17.12
N GLU A 263 17.12 -16.47 -17.74
CA GLU A 263 17.73 -17.60 -17.04
C GLU A 263 19.14 -17.31 -16.49
N VAL A 264 19.79 -16.22 -16.92
CA VAL A 264 21.11 -15.80 -16.44
C VAL A 264 21.01 -15.00 -15.14
N ASN A 265 20.10 -14.00 -15.11
CA ASN A 265 19.93 -13.11 -13.97
C ASN A 265 18.85 -13.59 -12.98
N TRP A 266 18.04 -14.58 -13.38
CA TRP A 266 17.04 -15.23 -12.52
C TRP A 266 16.79 -16.68 -12.99
N PRO A 267 17.61 -17.64 -12.57
CA PRO A 267 17.45 -19.03 -12.94
C PRO A 267 16.09 -19.60 -12.57
N GLY A 268 15.42 -20.22 -13.55
CA GLY A 268 14.09 -20.78 -13.37
C GLY A 268 12.93 -19.81 -13.54
N VAL A 269 13.18 -18.56 -13.94
CA VAL A 269 12.13 -17.56 -14.17
C VAL A 269 11.13 -17.98 -15.25
N THR A 270 11.58 -18.71 -16.26
CA THR A 270 10.73 -19.24 -17.35
C THR A 270 9.66 -20.23 -16.88
N LYS A 271 9.84 -20.81 -15.68
CA LYS A 271 8.88 -21.72 -15.03
C LYS A 271 7.82 -21.00 -14.22
N ILE A 272 7.95 -19.67 -14.01
CA ILE A 272 6.96 -18.88 -13.28
C ILE A 272 5.69 -18.73 -14.14
N PRO A 273 4.47 -18.92 -13.58
CA PRO A 273 3.24 -19.12 -14.37
C PRO A 273 2.97 -18.09 -15.46
N TRP A 274 3.20 -16.80 -15.18
CA TRP A 274 2.84 -15.72 -16.12
C TRP A 274 4.04 -15.07 -16.81
N TYR A 275 5.26 -15.60 -16.63
CA TYR A 275 6.47 -15.02 -17.21
C TYR A 275 6.34 -14.79 -18.73
N ASN A 276 5.91 -15.82 -19.47
CA ASN A 276 5.80 -15.73 -20.93
C ASN A 276 4.75 -14.72 -21.41
N ASN A 277 3.76 -14.39 -20.58
CA ASN A 277 2.71 -13.43 -20.93
C ASN A 277 3.22 -11.97 -20.85
N PHE A 278 4.26 -11.73 -20.06
CA PHE A 278 4.77 -10.39 -19.76
C PHE A 278 6.20 -10.15 -20.22
N LYS A 279 6.85 -11.15 -20.82
CA LYS A 279 8.20 -11.01 -21.35
C LYS A 279 8.24 -9.94 -22.46
N PRO A 280 9.08 -8.88 -22.34
CA PRO A 280 9.23 -7.89 -23.39
C PRO A 280 9.78 -8.51 -24.68
N ALA A 281 9.35 -7.99 -25.84
CA ALA A 281 9.84 -8.45 -27.14
C ALA A 281 11.35 -8.23 -27.33
N ARG A 282 11.90 -7.21 -26.67
CA ARG A 282 13.34 -6.92 -26.65
C ARG A 282 13.83 -6.86 -25.20
N PRO A 283 14.94 -7.54 -24.88
CA PRO A 283 15.52 -7.48 -23.55
C PRO A 283 15.92 -6.04 -23.16
N LEU A 284 15.57 -5.64 -21.95
CA LEU A 284 15.91 -4.35 -21.36
C LEU A 284 17.11 -4.52 -20.43
N LYS A 285 18.03 -3.57 -20.47
CA LYS A 285 19.18 -3.54 -19.58
C LYS A 285 18.79 -2.97 -18.19
N ARG A 286 19.47 -3.44 -17.14
CA ARG A 286 19.37 -2.88 -15.79
C ARG A 286 19.89 -1.44 -15.76
N ARG A 287 19.11 -0.49 -15.26
CA ARG A 287 19.39 0.95 -15.29
C ARG A 287 19.37 1.61 -13.90
N VAL A 288 19.32 0.84 -12.82
CA VAL A 288 19.22 1.39 -11.45
C VAL A 288 20.33 2.43 -11.19
N ARG A 289 21.59 2.11 -11.50
CA ARG A 289 22.73 3.06 -11.32
C ARG A 289 22.65 4.26 -12.25
N GLU A 290 22.13 4.10 -13.45
CA GLU A 290 21.96 5.20 -14.41
C GLU A 290 20.88 6.17 -13.93
N VAL A 291 19.72 5.65 -13.54
CA VAL A 291 18.56 6.45 -13.11
C VAL A 291 18.86 7.18 -11.80
N PHE A 292 19.51 6.51 -10.86
CA PHE A 292 19.81 7.04 -9.53
C PHE A 292 21.27 7.44 -9.36
N LYS A 293 21.97 7.83 -10.45
CA LYS A 293 23.40 8.21 -10.44
C LYS A 293 23.76 9.34 -9.47
N HIS A 294 22.75 10.08 -8.99
CA HIS A 294 22.89 11.16 -8.00
C HIS A 294 22.84 10.68 -6.55
N PHE A 295 22.52 9.39 -6.31
CA PHE A 295 22.58 8.81 -4.98
C PHE A 295 24.04 8.50 -4.60
N ASP A 296 24.29 8.49 -3.29
CA ASP A 296 25.56 8.01 -2.77
C ASP A 296 25.86 6.58 -3.25
N ARG A 297 27.15 6.25 -3.41
CA ARG A 297 27.59 4.94 -3.90
C ARG A 297 27.10 3.79 -3.02
N HIS A 298 27.23 3.92 -1.69
CA HIS A 298 26.82 2.88 -0.75
C HIS A 298 25.29 2.71 -0.71
N ALA A 299 24.55 3.84 -0.89
CA ALA A 299 23.10 3.79 -1.07
C ALA A 299 22.71 3.03 -2.33
N LEU A 300 23.41 3.26 -3.45
CA LEU A 300 23.17 2.53 -4.71
C LEU A 300 23.48 1.04 -4.57
N ASP A 301 24.60 0.69 -3.93
CA ASP A 301 24.99 -0.70 -3.72
C ASP A 301 23.96 -1.46 -2.89
N LEU A 302 23.44 -0.85 -1.81
CA LEU A 302 22.37 -1.44 -1.01
C LEU A 302 21.06 -1.54 -1.79
N LEU A 303 20.66 -0.47 -2.50
CA LEU A 303 19.43 -0.44 -3.28
C LEU A 303 19.42 -1.51 -4.37
N GLU A 304 20.53 -1.72 -5.07
CA GLU A 304 20.63 -2.76 -6.10
C GLU A 304 20.45 -4.16 -5.54
N ARG A 305 21.00 -4.43 -4.35
CA ARG A 305 20.82 -5.70 -3.64
C ARG A 305 19.38 -5.92 -3.18
N MET A 306 18.67 -4.84 -2.80
CA MET A 306 17.24 -4.89 -2.45
C MET A 306 16.34 -5.07 -3.68
N LEU A 307 16.68 -4.45 -4.82
CA LEU A 307 15.94 -4.52 -6.08
C LEU A 307 16.53 -5.57 -7.04
N THR A 308 17.08 -6.66 -6.51
CA THR A 308 17.48 -7.82 -7.28
C THR A 308 16.24 -8.59 -7.73
N LEU A 309 16.17 -8.93 -9.04
CA LEU A 309 14.99 -9.61 -9.63
C LEU A 309 14.82 -11.01 -9.06
N ASP A 310 15.89 -11.81 -9.03
CA ASP A 310 15.88 -13.14 -8.43
C ASP A 310 15.69 -13.06 -6.91
N PRO A 311 14.55 -13.51 -6.37
CA PRO A 311 14.29 -13.46 -4.94
C PRO A 311 15.28 -14.29 -4.11
N SER A 312 15.92 -15.29 -4.70
CA SER A 312 16.94 -16.12 -4.00
C SER A 312 18.26 -15.38 -3.80
N GLN A 313 18.55 -14.38 -4.63
CA GLN A 313 19.74 -13.53 -4.58
C GLN A 313 19.48 -12.17 -3.93
N ARG A 314 18.21 -11.84 -3.63
CA ARG A 314 17.86 -10.60 -2.99
C ARG A 314 18.33 -10.59 -1.54
N ILE A 315 18.92 -9.46 -1.12
CA ILE A 315 19.49 -9.30 0.23
C ILE A 315 18.45 -9.55 1.32
N PHE A 316 18.86 -10.20 2.42
CA PHE A 316 18.04 -10.34 3.63
C PHE A 316 18.15 -9.10 4.53
N ALA A 317 17.16 -8.92 5.42
CA ALA A 317 17.15 -7.78 6.35
C ALA A 317 18.39 -7.75 7.27
N LYS A 318 18.88 -8.92 7.71
CA LYS A 318 20.11 -9.05 8.49
C LYS A 318 21.31 -8.45 7.73
N ASP A 319 21.54 -8.92 6.51
CA ASP A 319 22.71 -8.52 5.72
C ASP A 319 22.61 -7.07 5.25
N ALA A 320 21.39 -6.53 5.14
CA ALA A 320 21.15 -5.12 4.85
C ALA A 320 21.50 -4.21 6.04
N LEU A 321 21.38 -4.70 7.27
CA LEU A 321 21.84 -3.99 8.48
C LEU A 321 23.36 -3.88 8.54
N ASP A 322 24.08 -4.82 7.95
CA ASP A 322 25.55 -4.84 7.87
C ASP A 322 26.07 -4.08 6.62
N ALA A 323 25.19 -3.49 5.79
CA ALA A 323 25.60 -2.77 4.60
C ALA A 323 26.35 -1.46 4.94
N GLU A 324 27.42 -1.16 4.19
CA GLU A 324 28.27 0.02 4.37
C GLU A 324 27.48 1.33 4.43
N TYR A 325 26.35 1.43 3.72
CA TYR A 325 25.49 2.60 3.75
C TYR A 325 25.09 3.02 5.17
N LEU A 326 24.85 2.08 6.07
CA LEU A 326 24.43 2.38 7.44
C LEU A 326 25.61 2.69 8.39
N TRP A 327 26.85 2.43 7.96
CA TRP A 327 28.06 2.52 8.79
C TRP A 327 29.07 3.55 8.30
N THR A 328 28.78 4.24 7.20
CA THR A 328 29.63 5.32 6.64
C THR A 328 29.04 6.69 6.94
N ASP A 329 29.90 7.72 6.95
CA ASP A 329 29.45 9.10 7.16
C ASP A 329 28.56 9.60 6.01
N PRO A 330 27.55 10.44 6.31
CA PRO A 330 27.09 10.79 7.65
C PRO A 330 26.37 9.60 8.29
N LEU A 331 26.68 9.30 9.56
CA LEU A 331 26.07 8.20 10.30
C LEU A 331 24.56 8.40 10.53
N PRO A 332 23.79 7.33 10.80
CA PRO A 332 22.40 7.45 11.24
C PRO A 332 22.30 8.35 12.46
N CYS A 333 21.38 9.30 12.47
CA CYS A 333 21.14 10.11 13.66
C CYS A 333 20.44 9.29 14.76
N GLU A 334 20.52 9.76 15.99
CA GLU A 334 19.75 9.22 17.10
C GLU A 334 18.26 9.54 16.92
N PRO A 335 17.33 8.61 17.19
CA PRO A 335 15.89 8.84 17.03
C PRO A 335 15.41 10.10 17.74
N LYS A 336 15.85 10.35 18.97
CA LYS A 336 15.46 11.52 19.77
C LYS A 336 15.95 12.86 19.22
N SER A 337 16.93 12.86 18.30
CA SER A 337 17.43 14.07 17.63
C SER A 337 16.60 14.49 16.42
N LEU A 338 15.65 13.65 16.00
CA LEU A 338 14.75 13.94 14.89
C LEU A 338 13.83 15.12 15.23
N PRO A 339 13.50 15.98 14.25
CA PRO A 339 12.56 17.07 14.45
C PRO A 339 11.17 16.55 14.85
N LYS A 340 10.52 17.24 15.78
CA LYS A 340 9.14 16.96 16.17
C LYS A 340 8.19 17.75 15.29
N TYR A 341 7.11 17.10 14.87
CA TYR A 341 6.11 17.70 13.99
C TYR A 341 4.71 17.54 14.60
N GLU A 342 3.77 18.37 14.12
CA GLU A 342 2.35 18.13 14.37
C GLU A 342 1.94 16.79 13.73
N SER A 343 1.01 16.08 14.37
CA SER A 343 0.50 14.79 13.90
C SER A 343 0.14 14.83 12.41
N SER A 344 0.61 13.84 11.66
CA SER A 344 0.40 13.74 10.22
C SER A 344 0.21 12.30 9.76
N HIS A 345 -1.05 11.97 9.42
CA HIS A 345 -1.42 10.69 8.86
C HIS A 345 -1.87 10.84 7.40
N GLU A 346 -1.51 9.88 6.55
CA GLU A 346 -1.88 9.87 5.12
C GLU A 346 -3.39 10.09 4.93
N PHE A 347 -4.20 9.44 5.76
CA PHE A 347 -5.66 9.56 5.73
C PHE A 347 -6.12 11.01 5.93
N GLN A 348 -5.62 11.70 6.96
CA GLN A 348 -5.98 13.08 7.26
C GLN A 348 -5.51 14.03 6.15
N THR A 349 -4.32 13.82 5.62
CA THR A 349 -3.76 14.60 4.51
C THR A 349 -4.61 14.45 3.25
N LYS A 350 -5.00 13.22 2.90
CA LYS A 350 -5.90 12.95 1.76
C LYS A 350 -7.28 13.60 1.96
N LYS A 351 -7.86 13.49 3.16
CA LYS A 351 -9.15 14.10 3.50
C LYS A 351 -9.11 15.63 3.38
N LYS A 352 -8.07 16.28 3.90
CA LYS A 352 -7.86 17.74 3.77
C LYS A 352 -7.74 18.16 2.30
N ARG A 353 -6.93 17.46 1.49
CA ARG A 353 -6.76 17.73 0.05
C ARG A 353 -8.08 17.56 -0.73
N GLN A 354 -8.86 16.54 -0.40
CA GLN A 354 -10.18 16.33 -1.02
C GLN A 354 -11.17 17.47 -0.69
N GLN A 355 -11.23 17.88 0.57
CA GLN A 355 -12.07 19.00 1.01
C GLN A 355 -11.66 20.31 0.33
N GLN A 356 -10.36 20.60 0.23
CA GLN A 356 -9.87 21.81 -0.47
C GLN A 356 -10.27 21.81 -1.95
N ARG A 357 -10.11 20.68 -2.66
CA ARG A 357 -10.55 20.57 -4.07
C ARG A 357 -12.04 20.79 -4.22
N GLN A 358 -12.87 20.22 -3.35
CA GLN A 358 -14.32 20.45 -3.37
C GLN A 358 -14.67 21.91 -3.13
N GLN A 359 -14.00 22.59 -2.19
CA GLN A 359 -14.19 24.02 -1.92
C GLN A 359 -13.77 24.89 -3.12
N GLU A 360 -12.62 24.58 -3.75
CA GLU A 360 -12.18 25.30 -4.95
C GLU A 360 -13.13 25.11 -6.13
N GLU A 361 -13.63 23.88 -6.33
CA GLU A 361 -14.63 23.62 -7.37
C GLU A 361 -15.96 24.34 -7.09
N ALA A 362 -16.41 24.35 -5.84
CA ALA A 362 -17.61 25.10 -5.44
C ALA A 362 -17.43 26.61 -5.65
N ALA A 363 -16.27 27.16 -5.27
CA ALA A 363 -15.95 28.59 -5.49
C ALA A 363 -15.87 28.93 -6.99
N LYS A 364 -15.31 28.03 -7.82
CA LYS A 364 -15.30 28.20 -9.28
C LYS A 364 -16.72 28.20 -9.88
N ARG A 365 -17.60 27.29 -9.40
CA ARG A 365 -19.01 27.22 -9.82
C ARG A 365 -19.78 28.50 -9.43
N GLN A 366 -19.56 29.04 -8.23
CA GLN A 366 -20.18 30.30 -7.79
C GLN A 366 -19.72 31.50 -8.62
N LYS A 367 -18.42 31.59 -8.97
CA LYS A 367 -17.88 32.62 -9.86
C LYS A 367 -18.45 32.57 -11.28
N LEU A 368 -18.77 31.37 -11.77
CA LEU A 368 -19.41 31.19 -13.09
C LEU A 368 -20.90 31.49 -13.08
N GLN A 369 -21.56 31.43 -11.91
CA GLN A 369 -23.01 31.76 -11.76
C GLN A 369 -23.30 33.24 -11.51
N HIS A 370 -22.27 34.04 -11.23
CA HIS A 370 -22.40 35.50 -11.17
C HIS A 370 -21.72 36.11 -12.39
N PRO A 371 -22.47 36.40 -13.48
CA PRO A 371 -21.97 37.26 -14.56
C PRO A 371 -21.67 38.63 -13.96
N GLN A 372 -20.45 39.10 -14.09
CA GLN A 372 -20.13 40.48 -13.75
C GLN A 372 -21.08 41.39 -14.53
N PRO A 373 -21.73 42.36 -13.89
CA PRO A 373 -22.49 43.36 -14.63
C PRO A 373 -21.49 44.06 -15.55
N HIS A 374 -21.71 43.94 -16.87
CA HIS A 374 -20.97 44.71 -17.84
C HIS A 374 -21.04 46.16 -17.44
N ALA A 375 -19.90 46.79 -17.20
CA ALA A 375 -19.81 48.24 -17.03
C ALA A 375 -20.49 48.90 -18.25
N ARG A 376 -21.65 49.52 -18.03
CA ARG A 376 -22.32 50.33 -19.04
C ARG A 376 -21.38 51.47 -19.35
N LEU A 377 -20.97 51.58 -20.61
CA LEU A 377 -20.31 52.77 -21.14
C LEU A 377 -21.24 53.98 -20.90
N PRO A 378 -20.72 55.16 -20.50
CA PRO A 378 -21.54 56.33 -20.29
C PRO A 378 -22.20 56.77 -21.60
N PRO A 379 -23.44 57.30 -21.58
CA PRO A 379 -24.15 57.73 -22.78
C PRO A 379 -23.45 58.93 -23.39
N ILE A 380 -23.18 58.86 -24.71
CA ILE A 380 -22.71 59.98 -25.53
C ILE A 380 -23.85 60.97 -25.59
N GLN A 381 -23.65 62.18 -25.03
CA GLN A 381 -24.56 63.35 -25.22
C GLN A 381 -24.47 63.78 -26.67
N GLN A 382 -25.55 63.62 -27.40
CA GLN A 382 -25.79 64.31 -28.70
C GLN A 382 -26.10 65.78 -28.46
N THR A 383 -25.16 66.67 -28.84
CA THR A 383 -25.47 68.04 -29.12
C THR A 383 -25.77 68.18 -30.63
N GLY A 384 -26.99 68.46 -30.93
CA GLY A 384 -27.44 68.74 -32.31
C GLY A 384 -26.94 70.05 -32.83
N GLN A 385 -26.57 70.10 -34.09
CA GLN A 385 -26.74 71.24 -34.98
C GLN A 385 -26.65 70.87 -36.47
N GLN A 386 -27.60 71.22 -37.16
CA GLN A 386 -28.11 71.46 -38.51
C GLN A 386 -27.16 71.24 -39.72
N HIS A 387 -27.77 70.67 -40.75
CA HIS A 387 -27.33 70.50 -42.15
C HIS A 387 -27.03 71.86 -42.88
N PRO A 388 -26.25 71.86 -44.00
CA PRO A 388 -26.89 71.52 -45.30
C PRO A 388 -26.01 70.67 -46.27
N GLN A 389 -26.72 70.11 -47.22
CA GLN A 389 -26.34 69.30 -48.37
C GLN A 389 -25.29 69.94 -49.27
N ILE A 390 -24.51 69.12 -50.02
CA ILE A 390 -24.27 69.13 -51.46
C ILE A 390 -23.48 67.82 -51.88
N ARG A 391 -23.94 67.21 -52.92
CA ARG A 391 -23.38 66.05 -53.71
C ARG A 391 -22.43 66.58 -54.80
N PRO A 392 -21.90 65.77 -55.75
CA PRO A 392 -20.99 64.59 -55.60
C PRO A 392 -19.80 64.60 -56.56
N GLY A 393 -18.96 63.52 -56.43
CA GLY A 393 -18.15 62.90 -57.50
C GLY A 393 -16.68 63.30 -57.56
N PRO A 394 -15.89 62.63 -58.42
CA PRO A 394 -15.21 61.38 -58.03
C PRO A 394 -13.66 61.41 -58.29
N SER A 395 -13.03 60.22 -58.07
CA SER A 395 -11.69 59.75 -58.60
C SER A 395 -10.39 60.06 -57.83
N GLN A 396 -9.81 58.96 -57.56
CA GLN A 396 -8.42 58.42 -57.32
C GLN A 396 -7.25 59.26 -57.87
N PRO A 397 -5.94 58.89 -57.70
CA PRO A 397 -5.22 58.17 -56.63
C PRO A 397 -3.81 58.78 -56.33
N VAL A 398 -3.02 58.03 -55.49
CA VAL A 398 -1.52 57.88 -55.57
C VAL A 398 -0.62 58.67 -54.60
N HIS A 399 0.24 57.88 -53.99
CA HIS A 399 1.63 58.03 -53.55
C HIS A 399 2.06 58.64 -52.20
N ASN A 400 2.72 57.73 -51.48
CA ASN A 400 4.06 57.80 -50.82
C ASN A 400 4.41 58.98 -49.88
N ALA A 401 4.86 58.63 -48.70
CA ALA A 401 6.27 58.79 -48.28
C ALA A 401 6.42 58.83 -46.74
N HIS A 402 7.37 58.06 -46.28
CA HIS A 402 8.02 58.12 -44.98
C HIS A 402 8.94 59.36 -44.83
N PRO A 403 9.75 59.49 -43.74
CA PRO A 403 9.56 59.74 -42.30
C PRO A 403 10.26 61.06 -41.89
N PRO A 404 10.75 61.41 -40.69
CA PRO A 404 11.85 60.79 -39.95
C PRO A 404 11.85 60.93 -38.39
N MET A 405 12.58 60.02 -37.76
CA MET A 405 13.77 60.12 -36.89
C MET A 405 13.84 61.11 -35.72
N ALA A 406 14.21 60.62 -34.50
CA ALA A 406 15.49 60.77 -33.80
C ALA A 406 15.36 60.26 -32.34
N ALA A 407 16.16 59.41 -31.92
CA ALA A 407 17.48 59.34 -31.26
C ALA A 407 17.33 59.35 -29.72
N GLY A 408 18.04 58.61 -28.90
CA GLY A 408 19.28 57.91 -28.99
C GLY A 408 19.58 57.18 -27.68
N SER A 409 20.58 56.39 -27.77
CA SER A 409 21.73 55.98 -26.93
C SER A 409 21.46 55.05 -25.74
N GLY A 410 22.23 54.02 -25.47
CA GLY A 410 23.44 53.45 -26.01
C GLY A 410 24.02 52.35 -25.12
N HIS A 411 24.91 51.58 -25.75
CA HIS A 411 25.97 50.69 -25.25
C HIS A 411 25.65 49.26 -24.81
N HIS A 412 26.05 48.27 -25.59
CA HIS A 412 27.32 47.49 -25.83
C HIS A 412 27.43 46.31 -24.84
N TYR A 413 27.72 45.07 -25.18
CA TYR A 413 28.53 44.24 -26.08
C TYR A 413 27.96 42.83 -26.03
N GLY A 414 27.98 41.88 -26.91
CA GLY A 414 28.77 41.53 -28.05
C GLY A 414 28.45 40.08 -28.41
N THR A 415 28.29 39.81 -29.67
CA THR A 415 28.11 38.52 -30.34
C THR A 415 29.48 37.88 -30.67
N PRO A 416 29.68 36.72 -31.34
CA PRO A 416 28.81 36.06 -32.33
C PRO A 416 28.95 34.50 -32.46
N HIS A 417 28.12 33.86 -33.25
CA HIS A 417 28.28 32.91 -34.34
C HIS A 417 27.28 31.75 -34.36
N GLY A 418 26.38 31.78 -35.35
CA GLY A 418 25.73 30.60 -35.91
C GLY A 418 26.61 30.02 -37.06
N PRO A 419 26.11 29.12 -37.96
CA PRO A 419 24.78 29.13 -38.58
C PRO A 419 24.19 27.74 -39.00
N SER A 420 22.96 27.78 -39.55
CA SER A 420 22.33 27.00 -40.65
C SER A 420 21.86 25.54 -40.39
N GLY A 421 20.67 25.13 -40.71
CA GLY A 421 19.87 25.01 -41.86
C GLY A 421 18.56 24.22 -41.64
N GLY A 422 17.42 24.74 -42.11
CA GLY A 422 16.23 23.97 -42.36
C GLY A 422 16.26 23.38 -43.80
N PRO A 423 15.20 22.79 -44.32
CA PRO A 423 13.78 23.17 -44.25
C PRO A 423 12.72 22.03 -44.27
N SER A 424 11.53 22.40 -43.83
CA SER A 424 10.16 22.05 -44.28
C SER A 424 9.83 20.80 -45.10
N ARG A 425 8.67 20.16 -44.75
CA ARG A 425 7.48 19.97 -45.63
C ARG A 425 6.37 19.22 -44.92
N TYR A 426 5.20 19.87 -44.86
CA TYR A 426 3.88 19.23 -44.78
C TYR A 426 3.48 18.67 -46.18
N PRO A 427 2.47 17.78 -46.26
CA PRO A 427 1.24 18.25 -46.86
C PRO A 427 -0.07 17.78 -46.18
N GLN A 428 -1.08 18.62 -46.42
CA GLN A 428 -2.51 18.52 -46.15
C GLN A 428 -3.22 17.51 -47.09
N GLY A 429 -4.46 17.17 -46.67
CA GLY A 429 -5.56 16.68 -47.49
C GLY A 429 -6.41 15.67 -46.71
N ALA A 430 -7.71 15.66 -46.60
CA ALA A 430 -8.85 16.47 -46.95
C ALA A 430 -10.07 15.71 -46.37
N ASN A 431 -11.04 16.46 -45.83
CA ASN A 431 -12.40 15.98 -45.50
C ASN A 431 -13.26 15.81 -46.78
N PRO A 432 -14.34 15.04 -46.80
CA PRO A 432 -15.69 15.55 -46.54
C PRO A 432 -16.62 14.52 -45.85
N GLY A 433 -17.60 14.80 -45.02
CA GLY A 433 -18.78 15.60 -45.19
C GLY A 433 -20.02 14.74 -44.94
N GLY A 434 -21.02 15.21 -44.19
CA GLY A 434 -22.32 14.58 -44.12
C GLY A 434 -22.94 14.61 -42.71
N GLY A 435 -23.74 15.60 -42.49
CA GLY A 435 -24.55 15.89 -41.36
C GLY A 435 -25.86 15.10 -41.31
N TYR A 436 -26.51 15.19 -40.15
CA TYR A 436 -27.94 15.36 -39.92
C TYR A 436 -28.21 15.43 -38.40
N ASN A 437 -28.83 16.52 -37.97
CA ASN A 437 -29.60 16.68 -36.72
C ASN A 437 -31.08 16.67 -37.12
N PRO A 438 -32.09 16.25 -36.32
CA PRO A 438 -32.69 17.13 -35.34
C PRO A 438 -33.35 16.45 -34.10
N ASN A 439 -33.36 17.24 -33.01
CA ASN A 439 -34.42 17.50 -32.00
C ASN A 439 -35.38 16.39 -31.53
N HIS A 440 -35.46 16.16 -30.19
CA HIS A 440 -36.56 16.54 -29.29
C HIS A 440 -36.41 15.95 -27.87
N GLY A 441 -36.67 16.82 -26.86
CA GLY A 441 -37.41 16.48 -25.64
C GLY A 441 -36.61 16.08 -24.40
N GLY A 442 -36.41 16.97 -23.45
CA GLY A 442 -36.17 16.66 -22.03
C GLY A 442 -37.50 16.38 -21.30
N PRO A 443 -37.58 16.33 -19.94
CA PRO A 443 -36.55 16.39 -18.91
C PRO A 443 -36.73 15.26 -17.83
N GLY A 444 -35.79 15.11 -16.91
CA GLY A 444 -36.07 14.38 -15.66
C GLY A 444 -34.83 13.77 -15.00
N GLY A 445 -34.54 14.28 -13.89
CA GLY A 445 -33.70 14.09 -12.76
C GLY A 445 -33.16 12.71 -12.41
N GLY A 446 -32.06 12.70 -11.67
CA GLY A 446 -31.68 11.56 -10.88
C GLY A 446 -30.16 11.44 -10.67
N TYR A 447 -29.75 11.72 -9.50
CA TYR A 447 -28.43 11.51 -8.91
C TYR A 447 -28.02 10.04 -8.98
N GLY A 448 -26.74 9.77 -9.29
CA GLY A 448 -26.19 8.44 -9.19
C GLY A 448 -24.68 8.45 -9.09
N THR A 449 -24.20 8.47 -7.86
CA THR A 449 -22.81 8.10 -7.49
C THR A 449 -22.64 6.62 -7.75
N GLY A 450 -21.73 6.24 -8.65
CA GLY A 450 -21.41 4.84 -8.91
C GLY A 450 -20.18 4.37 -8.14
N PRO A 451 -20.27 3.27 -7.43
CA PRO A 451 -19.11 2.47 -7.09
C PRO A 451 -18.93 1.30 -8.05
N TYR A 452 -17.71 0.81 -8.15
CA TYR A 452 -17.20 -0.28 -8.95
C TYR A 452 -18.08 -1.55 -8.92
N PRO A 453 -18.23 -2.30 -10.04
CA PRO A 453 -18.98 -3.54 -10.05
C PRO A 453 -18.17 -4.73 -9.53
N PRO A 454 -18.81 -5.68 -8.82
CA PRO A 454 -18.20 -6.96 -8.49
C PRO A 454 -18.30 -7.91 -9.69
N GLN A 455 -17.20 -8.64 -9.94
CA GLN A 455 -17.15 -9.70 -10.95
C GLN A 455 -18.05 -10.86 -10.53
N GLY A 456 -19.14 -11.05 -11.27
CA GLY A 456 -19.99 -12.24 -11.21
C GLY A 456 -19.37 -13.38 -12.02
N ARG A 457 -19.37 -14.57 -11.42
CA ARG A 457 -19.08 -15.85 -12.09
C ARG A 457 -20.19 -16.16 -13.11
N GLY A 458 -19.84 -16.25 -14.38
CA GLY A 458 -20.68 -16.79 -15.43
C GLY A 458 -20.36 -18.26 -15.69
N VAL A 459 -21.39 -19.12 -15.57
CA VAL A 459 -21.38 -20.51 -16.02
C VAL A 459 -21.90 -20.50 -17.45
N PRO A 460 -21.32 -21.28 -18.40
CA PRO A 460 -21.77 -21.27 -19.79
C PRO A 460 -23.10 -22.04 -19.97
N PRO A 461 -23.98 -21.61 -20.91
CA PRO A 461 -25.25 -22.26 -21.14
C PRO A 461 -25.11 -23.47 -22.06
N TYR A 462 -25.76 -24.56 -21.68
CA TYR A 462 -26.07 -25.70 -22.54
C TYR A 462 -27.21 -25.33 -23.51
N VAL A 463 -27.00 -25.61 -24.77
CA VAL A 463 -28.00 -25.51 -25.81
C VAL A 463 -28.87 -26.78 -25.78
N GLY A 464 -30.17 -26.62 -25.56
CA GLY A 464 -31.17 -27.66 -25.67
C GLY A 464 -31.70 -27.77 -27.11
N GLY A 465 -31.79 -29.00 -27.61
CA GLY A 465 -32.50 -29.34 -28.83
C GLY A 465 -33.73 -30.21 -28.53
N ASN A 466 -34.83 -29.80 -29.14
CA ASN A 466 -36.19 -30.41 -29.02
C ASN A 466 -36.27 -31.80 -29.64
N GLY A 467 -37.17 -32.65 -29.10
CA GLY A 467 -37.72 -33.80 -29.79
C GLY A 467 -38.42 -34.80 -28.88
N MET A 468 -39.75 -34.74 -28.79
CA MET A 468 -40.66 -35.81 -28.35
C MET A 468 -41.34 -36.48 -29.59
N PRO A 469 -42.09 -37.62 -29.50
CA PRO A 469 -42.44 -38.53 -28.42
C PRO A 469 -42.46 -40.05 -28.81
N GLY A 470 -42.69 -40.96 -27.84
CA GLY A 470 -43.25 -42.28 -28.19
C GLY A 470 -43.01 -43.42 -27.22
N THR A 471 -44.02 -43.69 -26.40
CA THR A 471 -44.65 -44.96 -25.93
C THR A 471 -43.79 -46.21 -25.63
N GLY A 472 -44.05 -46.82 -24.44
CA GLY A 472 -44.06 -48.28 -24.24
C GLY A 472 -43.26 -48.77 -23.05
N GLY A 473 -43.93 -49.11 -21.93
CA GLY A 473 -43.43 -50.04 -20.92
C GLY A 473 -43.87 -51.47 -21.25
N PRO A 474 -43.82 -52.51 -20.37
CA PRO A 474 -43.15 -52.64 -19.08
C PRO A 474 -42.44 -54.02 -18.89
N ARG A 475 -41.97 -54.28 -17.63
CA ARG A 475 -41.61 -55.60 -17.02
C ARG A 475 -40.14 -56.04 -17.23
N GLY A 476 -39.40 -56.42 -16.25
CA GLY A 476 -39.55 -57.28 -15.10
C GLY A 476 -38.22 -57.89 -14.77
N GLY A 477 -37.96 -58.21 -13.54
CA GLY A 477 -37.18 -59.38 -13.15
C GLY A 477 -35.84 -59.13 -12.47
N SER A 478 -35.87 -59.16 -11.19
CA SER A 478 -35.16 -60.02 -10.20
C SER A 478 -33.71 -60.42 -10.50
N GLY A 479 -32.90 -60.31 -9.44
CA GLY A 479 -31.77 -61.20 -9.21
C GLY A 479 -30.62 -60.58 -8.45
N SER A 480 -30.68 -60.64 -7.16
CA SER A 480 -29.70 -61.19 -6.19
C SER A 480 -28.22 -61.23 -6.56
N GLY A 481 -27.41 -60.79 -5.60
CA GLY A 481 -26.21 -61.52 -5.31
C GLY A 481 -25.02 -60.73 -4.78
N TYR A 482 -24.85 -60.72 -3.50
CA TYR A 482 -23.65 -60.92 -2.66
C TYR A 482 -22.26 -60.57 -3.22
N GLY A 483 -21.46 -59.92 -2.36
CA GLY A 483 -20.03 -60.10 -2.37
C GLY A 483 -19.26 -59.05 -1.58
N ALA A 484 -19.07 -59.31 -0.33
CA ALA A 484 -18.13 -58.67 0.59
C ALA A 484 -16.67 -58.91 0.16
N GLY A 485 -15.75 -58.03 0.54
CA GLY A 485 -14.34 -58.29 0.44
C GLY A 485 -13.49 -57.11 0.89
N ALA A 486 -13.25 -56.97 2.18
CA ALA A 486 -12.05 -56.36 2.72
C ALA A 486 -10.91 -57.34 2.77
N PRO A 487 -9.67 -56.93 2.71
CA PRO A 487 -8.63 -57.62 3.50
C PRO A 487 -7.81 -56.61 4.31
N ASN A 488 -7.83 -56.79 5.63
CA ASN A 488 -6.84 -57.46 6.49
C ASN A 488 -5.43 -56.89 6.52
N TYR A 489 -5.13 -56.34 7.68
CA TYR A 489 -3.80 -56.21 8.29
C TYR A 489 -3.22 -57.60 8.66
N PRO A 490 -1.90 -57.71 8.87
CA PRO A 490 -1.39 -58.56 9.94
C PRO A 490 -0.56 -57.77 10.97
N GLN A 491 -0.95 -58.00 12.23
CA GLN A 491 -0.11 -57.85 13.42
C GLN A 491 0.87 -59.03 13.53
N GLY A 492 2.04 -58.79 14.15
CA GLY A 492 2.92 -59.81 14.67
C GLY A 492 4.08 -59.21 15.43
N GLY A 493 4.02 -59.14 16.75
CA GLY A 493 5.17 -59.13 17.64
C GLY A 493 5.34 -60.53 18.20
N PRO A 494 6.13 -60.85 19.27
CA PRO A 494 7.28 -60.18 19.88
C PRO A 494 8.50 -61.12 20.04
N TYR A 495 9.67 -60.70 20.54
CA TYR A 495 10.54 -61.36 21.52
C TYR A 495 11.93 -60.69 21.60
N GLY A 496 12.33 -60.25 22.80
CA GLY A 496 13.73 -60.03 23.18
C GLY A 496 14.30 -61.34 23.76
N PRO A 497 15.40 -61.41 24.53
CA PRO A 497 16.47 -60.47 24.78
C PRO A 497 17.89 -61.12 24.64
N SER A 498 18.97 -60.39 24.76
CA SER A 498 20.20 -60.76 25.50
C SER A 498 21.44 -59.96 25.09
N GLY A 499 22.11 -59.35 26.07
CA GLY A 499 23.47 -58.82 25.97
C GLY A 499 24.48 -59.91 26.19
N PRO A 500 25.78 -59.72 26.61
CA PRO A 500 26.56 -58.47 26.71
C PRO A 500 28.01 -58.67 26.12
N GLY A 501 28.84 -57.64 26.10
CA GLY A 501 30.28 -57.87 25.84
C GLY A 501 31.14 -56.62 25.64
N ARG A 502 31.71 -56.16 26.71
CA ARG A 502 33.07 -55.70 27.02
C ARG A 502 33.86 -54.89 25.96
N GLY A 503 34.33 -53.74 26.44
CA GLY A 503 35.42 -52.92 25.93
C GLY A 503 36.78 -53.55 25.93
N PRO A 504 37.92 -52.85 25.95
CA PRO A 504 38.25 -51.53 26.50
C PRO A 504 39.32 -50.71 25.72
N ASN A 505 39.63 -49.50 26.26
CA ASN A 505 40.95 -48.81 26.26
C ASN A 505 41.32 -47.98 25.01
N VAL A 506 42.00 -46.82 25.05
CA VAL A 506 42.75 -46.07 26.06
C VAL A 506 43.24 -44.77 25.43
N MET A 507 43.32 -43.70 26.24
CA MET A 507 44.18 -42.49 26.22
C MET A 507 44.18 -41.56 25.01
N GLY A 508 44.24 -40.30 25.17
CA GLY A 508 44.81 -39.24 26.00
C GLY A 508 44.54 -37.94 25.31
N GLY A 509 44.29 -36.88 25.87
CA GLY A 509 45.07 -36.08 26.75
C GLY A 509 45.10 -34.66 26.25
N ASN A 510 44.76 -33.75 27.14
CA ASN A 510 45.19 -32.35 27.34
C ASN A 510 44.32 -31.22 26.76
N ARG A 511 43.62 -30.59 27.67
CA ARG A 511 43.78 -29.21 28.27
C ARG A 511 44.13 -28.09 27.29
N ASN A 512 43.21 -27.12 27.15
CA ASN A 512 43.48 -25.81 27.73
C ASN A 512 42.19 -24.97 27.92
N GLN A 513 42.04 -24.50 29.16
CA GLN A 513 41.16 -23.46 29.61
C GLN A 513 41.74 -22.10 29.25
N GLN A 514 40.89 -21.13 28.91
CA GLN A 514 40.96 -19.70 29.29
C GLN A 514 39.57 -19.14 29.06
N GLN A 515 38.83 -18.87 30.10
CA GLN A 515 38.65 -17.69 30.97
C GLN A 515 38.12 -16.45 30.24
N TYR A 516 36.90 -16.22 30.50
CA TYR A 516 36.07 -15.05 30.81
C TYR A 516 36.71 -13.68 30.89
N GLY A 517 36.03 -12.71 30.30
CA GLY A 517 36.02 -11.31 30.64
C GLY A 517 34.60 -10.76 30.49
N SER A 518 33.90 -10.60 31.61
CA SER A 518 32.70 -9.81 31.79
C SER A 518 33.05 -8.33 31.74
N TRP A 519 32.19 -7.53 31.05
CA TRP A 519 32.07 -6.09 31.30
C TRP A 519 30.58 -5.70 31.36
N GLN A 520 30.33 -4.89 32.32
CA GLN A 520 29.09 -4.27 32.81
C GLN A 520 28.30 -3.51 31.74
#